data_5e3a2cbf3ab8fc5d7459a284f37ba7fe
#
_entry.id   5e3a2cbf3ab8fc5d7459a284f37ba7fe
#
_cell.length_a   1.000
_cell.length_b   1.000
_cell.length_c   1.000
_cell.angle_alpha   90.00
_cell.angle_beta   90.00
_cell.angle_gamma   90.00
#
_symmetry.space_group_name_H-M   'P 1'
#
loop_
_entity.id
_entity.type
_entity.pdbx_description
1 polymer ?
#
loop_
_entity_poly.entity_id
_entity_poly.type
_entity_poly.pdbx_seq_one_letter_code
_entity_poly.pdbx_strand_id
1 'polypeptide(L)'
;MKKLLLLVCMAAMISPGAQAKKKSKVTKPVKKEVRQPAVKGLFNVQKHKDDYYFQIPDSLLGRLFLTTTRYVSTPVDAGVYGGELANEQVLYWEKNNKQMLLRAHLYDIRVKSDDKIATAVANCTQDPIVYATKIDSTLTDSTGVKFYSINVTNMFNSDNAVLSLEESSKSALGVTAFKKDLSYIERISTFPINTEIVTIKTYGSKASTRIPAGKITGNITLKVNTSFVLLPKEPMACRSYDPRVGYFTEEFTDFGDDQQQVKRRQVISRWRLEPKDIEAYRRGELVEPVKQIVYYIDPATPKKWVPYLIAGVNDWNAAFEKAGFKNAICAKEWPNDSTMSLEDA
;
A
#
# COMPACT_ATOMS: atom_id res chain seq x y z
N MET A 1 41.02 48.16 -47.78
CA MET A 1 42.31 48.89 -47.76
C MET A 1 43.12 48.45 -46.55
N LYS A 2 44.39 48.03 -46.82
CA LYS A 2 45.57 47.90 -45.94
C LYS A 2 45.38 46.94 -44.72
N LYS A 3 45.81 45.66 -44.80
CA LYS A 3 47.14 45.07 -44.63
C LYS A 3 48.00 45.80 -43.55
N LEU A 4 48.26 45.08 -42.43
CA LEU A 4 49.63 45.08 -41.86
C LEU A 4 49.90 43.75 -41.15
N LEU A 5 50.90 43.08 -41.69
CA LEU A 5 51.63 41.94 -41.21
C LEU A 5 52.72 42.45 -40.27
N LEU A 6 52.91 41.86 -39.11
CA LEU A 6 54.17 41.95 -38.41
C LEU A 6 54.57 40.61 -37.80
N LEU A 7 55.67 40.10 -38.34
CA LEU A 7 56.44 38.91 -37.98
C LEU A 7 57.56 39.37 -37.02
N VAL A 8 57.69 38.78 -35.84
CA VAL A 8 58.96 38.89 -35.10
C VAL A 8 59.25 37.60 -34.32
N CYS A 9 60.19 36.91 -34.77
CA CYS A 9 61.32 36.13 -34.25
C CYS A 9 61.23 35.39 -32.91
N MET A 10 61.58 34.11 -33.01
CA MET A 10 62.12 33.19 -32.00
C MET A 10 63.20 33.79 -31.12
N ALA A 11 63.11 33.46 -29.81
CA ALA A 11 64.29 33.24 -28.99
C ALA A 11 64.00 32.06 -28.04
N ALA A 12 64.74 30.98 -28.31
CA ALA A 12 64.79 29.80 -27.44
C ALA A 12 65.60 30.13 -26.18
N MET A 13 65.02 29.95 -25.00
CA MET A 13 65.78 29.82 -23.76
C MET A 13 65.46 28.49 -23.11
N ILE A 14 66.44 27.63 -23.07
CA ILE A 14 66.48 26.39 -22.33
C ILE A 14 66.70 26.73 -20.86
N SER A 15 65.77 26.29 -20.00
CA SER A 15 65.96 26.27 -18.54
C SER A 15 65.59 24.91 -17.94
N PRO A 16 66.34 24.42 -16.95
CA PRO A 16 66.34 23.01 -16.56
C PRO A 16 65.13 22.58 -15.75
N GLY A 17 64.84 21.31 -15.87
CA GLY A 17 63.69 20.63 -15.31
C GLY A 17 63.37 20.88 -13.84
N ALA A 18 62.16 21.34 -13.59
CA ALA A 18 61.48 21.18 -12.31
C ALA A 18 60.52 19.97 -12.43
N GLN A 19 60.95 18.84 -11.88
CA GLN A 19 60.07 17.70 -11.66
C GLN A 19 58.95 18.10 -10.69
N ALA A 20 57.77 18.37 -11.23
CA ALA A 20 56.58 18.52 -10.41
C ALA A 20 56.20 17.16 -9.79
N LYS A 21 56.49 16.98 -8.48
CA LYS A 21 55.96 15.88 -7.67
C LYS A 21 54.44 15.92 -7.76
N LYS A 22 53.84 14.96 -8.47
CA LYS A 22 52.40 14.67 -8.38
C LYS A 22 52.09 14.37 -6.92
N LYS A 23 51.46 15.31 -6.22
CA LYS A 23 50.79 15.04 -4.94
C LYS A 23 49.71 14.02 -5.22
N SER A 24 49.92 12.77 -4.80
CA SER A 24 48.87 11.77 -4.71
C SER A 24 47.80 12.32 -3.77
N LYS A 25 46.59 12.56 -4.30
CA LYS A 25 45.42 12.81 -3.46
C LYS A 25 45.20 11.53 -2.63
N VAL A 26 45.60 11.57 -1.37
CA VAL A 26 45.19 10.59 -0.37
C VAL A 26 43.67 10.73 -0.26
N THR A 27 42.95 9.86 -0.94
CA THR A 27 41.52 9.69 -0.76
C THR A 27 41.34 9.16 0.67
N LYS A 28 40.85 10.02 1.55
CA LYS A 28 40.41 9.61 2.90
C LYS A 28 39.45 8.41 2.71
N PRO A 29 39.62 7.32 3.47
CA PRO A 29 38.70 6.21 3.38
C PRO A 29 37.28 6.74 3.69
N VAL A 30 36.35 6.59 2.75
CA VAL A 30 34.94 6.88 2.96
C VAL A 30 34.52 5.96 4.11
N LYS A 31 34.30 6.54 5.30
CA LYS A 31 33.68 5.80 6.40
C LYS A 31 32.41 5.16 5.85
N LYS A 32 32.36 3.83 5.75
CA LYS A 32 31.12 3.11 5.47
C LYS A 32 30.13 3.51 6.55
N GLU A 33 29.18 4.36 6.19
CA GLU A 33 28.07 4.72 7.08
C GLU A 33 27.35 3.44 7.48
N VAL A 34 27.30 3.15 8.76
CA VAL A 34 26.59 1.97 9.30
C VAL A 34 25.11 2.27 9.17
N ARG A 35 24.46 1.63 8.21
CA ARG A 35 22.99 1.68 8.07
C ARG A 35 22.38 0.90 9.23
N GLN A 36 21.26 1.38 9.76
CA GLN A 36 20.49 0.61 10.75
C GLN A 36 20.03 -0.72 10.12
N PRO A 37 19.94 -1.82 10.89
CA PRO A 37 19.42 -3.07 10.39
C PRO A 37 17.97 -2.87 9.93
N ALA A 38 17.58 -3.59 8.88
CA ALA A 38 16.20 -3.57 8.40
C ALA A 38 15.29 -4.32 9.39
N VAL A 39 14.12 -3.77 9.65
CA VAL A 39 13.03 -4.45 10.37
C VAL A 39 12.39 -5.43 9.40
N LYS A 40 12.29 -6.70 9.79
CA LYS A 40 11.73 -7.78 8.95
C LYS A 40 10.20 -7.78 8.98
N GLY A 41 9.59 -8.02 7.84
CA GLY A 41 8.14 -8.13 7.67
C GLY A 41 7.76 -8.44 6.23
N LEU A 42 6.55 -8.07 5.83
CA LEU A 42 6.08 -8.22 4.44
C LEU A 42 7.07 -7.60 3.46
N PHE A 43 7.39 -6.33 3.63
CA PHE A 43 8.59 -5.69 3.10
C PHE A 43 9.55 -5.48 4.27
N ASN A 44 10.83 -5.83 4.10
CA ASN A 44 11.78 -5.39 5.11
C ASN A 44 11.95 -3.88 5.00
N VAL A 45 11.83 -3.19 6.12
CA VAL A 45 11.88 -1.72 6.17
C VAL A 45 13.19 -1.27 6.79
N GLN A 46 13.93 -0.44 6.07
CA GLN A 46 15.16 0.17 6.56
C GLN A 46 15.05 1.69 6.54
N LYS A 47 15.33 2.32 7.66
CA LYS A 47 15.49 3.79 7.74
C LYS A 47 16.97 4.15 7.64
N HIS A 48 17.30 5.11 6.79
CA HIS A 48 18.64 5.67 6.69
C HIS A 48 18.54 7.20 6.61
N LYS A 49 18.92 7.90 7.67
CA LYS A 49 18.68 9.35 7.85
C LYS A 49 17.17 9.64 7.77
N ASP A 50 16.77 10.47 6.82
CA ASP A 50 15.38 10.86 6.59
C ASP A 50 14.69 9.98 5.52
N ASP A 51 15.44 9.04 4.92
CA ASP A 51 14.94 8.16 3.86
C ASP A 51 14.50 6.79 4.39
N TYR A 52 13.42 6.30 3.80
CA TYR A 52 12.89 4.96 4.02
C TYR A 52 13.10 4.09 2.78
N TYR A 53 13.51 2.85 3.03
CA TYR A 53 13.75 1.85 1.99
C TYR A 53 12.91 0.62 2.24
N PHE A 54 12.26 0.13 1.20
CA PHE A 54 11.69 -1.21 1.19
C PHE A 54 12.70 -2.17 0.56
N GLN A 55 12.87 -3.33 1.21
CA GLN A 55 13.55 -4.48 0.61
C GLN A 55 12.47 -5.49 0.26
N ILE A 56 12.12 -5.53 -1.02
CA ILE A 56 11.04 -6.37 -1.56
C ILE A 56 11.63 -7.71 -1.96
N PRO A 57 11.17 -8.85 -1.37
CA PRO A 57 11.66 -10.16 -1.77
C PRO A 57 11.16 -10.52 -3.18
N ASP A 58 11.97 -11.24 -3.93
CA ASP A 58 11.65 -11.70 -5.30
C ASP A 58 10.32 -12.48 -5.36
N SER A 59 9.99 -13.22 -4.31
CA SER A 59 8.75 -13.99 -4.17
C SER A 59 7.48 -13.15 -4.09
N LEU A 60 7.59 -11.86 -3.85
CA LEU A 60 6.46 -10.93 -3.80
C LEU A 60 6.25 -10.16 -5.12
N LEU A 61 7.13 -10.34 -6.12
CA LEU A 61 6.92 -9.75 -7.43
C LEU A 61 5.70 -10.40 -8.10
N GLY A 62 4.82 -9.57 -8.68
CA GLY A 62 3.55 -10.02 -9.28
C GLY A 62 2.49 -10.46 -8.28
N ARG A 63 2.77 -10.47 -6.96
CA ARG A 63 1.76 -10.74 -5.93
C ARG A 63 0.88 -9.51 -5.72
N LEU A 64 -0.41 -9.76 -5.57
CA LEU A 64 -1.40 -8.71 -5.34
C LEU A 64 -1.44 -8.31 -3.86
N PHE A 65 -1.54 -7.00 -3.64
CA PHE A 65 -1.71 -6.38 -2.33
C PHE A 65 -3.00 -5.55 -2.35
N LEU A 66 -3.86 -5.77 -1.37
CA LEU A 66 -4.89 -4.78 -1.06
C LEU A 66 -4.19 -3.59 -0.41
N THR A 67 -4.36 -2.41 -1.00
CA THR A 67 -3.78 -1.18 -0.47
C THR A 67 -4.91 -0.24 -0.09
N THR A 68 -5.03 0.05 1.20
CA THR A 68 -6.04 0.96 1.72
C THR A 68 -5.38 2.18 2.34
N THR A 69 -5.93 3.37 2.10
CA THR A 69 -5.56 4.58 2.83
C THR A 69 -6.73 4.98 3.72
N ARG A 70 -6.49 5.09 5.03
CA ARG A 70 -7.48 5.46 6.03
C ARG A 70 -7.06 6.71 6.78
N TYR A 71 -8.03 7.49 7.21
CA TYR A 71 -7.77 8.59 8.14
C TYR A 71 -7.34 8.03 9.49
N VAL A 72 -6.29 8.60 10.09
CA VAL A 72 -5.87 8.35 11.47
C VAL A 72 -6.26 9.53 12.35
N SER A 73 -6.07 10.76 11.84
CA SER A 73 -6.47 11.99 12.52
C SER A 73 -6.89 13.03 11.50
N THR A 74 -7.97 13.70 11.78
CA THR A 74 -8.59 14.70 10.92
C THR A 74 -8.78 16.01 11.68
N PRO A 75 -8.80 17.16 10.99
CA PRO A 75 -9.12 18.44 11.66
C PRO A 75 -10.58 18.48 12.10
N VAL A 76 -10.86 19.34 13.07
CA VAL A 76 -12.23 19.60 13.54
C VAL A 76 -13.10 20.04 12.36
N ASP A 77 -14.33 19.57 12.34
CA ASP A 77 -15.36 19.86 11.30
C ASP A 77 -14.96 19.40 9.88
N ALA A 78 -14.04 18.45 9.75
CA ALA A 78 -13.69 17.87 8.46
C ALA A 78 -14.82 17.01 7.85
N GLY A 79 -15.76 16.55 8.67
CA GLY A 79 -16.85 15.65 8.25
C GLY A 79 -16.39 14.20 7.99
N VAL A 80 -15.14 13.89 8.32
CA VAL A 80 -14.55 12.54 8.27
C VAL A 80 -13.79 12.26 9.57
N TYR A 81 -13.68 11.00 9.95
CA TYR A 81 -13.13 10.59 11.24
C TYR A 81 -12.02 9.54 11.08
N GLY A 82 -11.26 9.33 12.14
CA GLY A 82 -10.26 8.27 12.20
C GLY A 82 -10.87 6.88 11.94
N GLY A 83 -10.21 6.07 11.13
CA GLY A 83 -10.66 4.75 10.70
C GLY A 83 -11.42 4.74 9.36
N GLU A 84 -12.00 5.86 8.92
CA GLU A 84 -12.71 5.91 7.65
C GLU A 84 -11.76 5.76 6.46
N LEU A 85 -12.27 5.08 5.41
CA LEU A 85 -11.55 4.82 4.17
C LEU A 85 -11.46 6.10 3.32
N ALA A 86 -10.25 6.43 2.89
CA ALA A 86 -9.97 7.56 2.02
C ALA A 86 -9.55 7.13 0.60
N ASN A 87 -9.08 5.89 0.44
CA ASN A 87 -8.72 5.29 -0.86
C ASN A 87 -8.54 3.78 -0.70
N GLU A 88 -8.86 3.03 -1.76
CA GLU A 88 -8.63 1.60 -1.82
C GLU A 88 -8.21 1.19 -3.24
N GLN A 89 -7.15 0.40 -3.35
CA GLN A 89 -6.63 -0.09 -4.63
C GLN A 89 -6.04 -1.49 -4.47
N VAL A 90 -5.96 -2.23 -5.57
CA VAL A 90 -5.15 -3.46 -5.62
C VAL A 90 -3.90 -3.20 -6.42
N LEU A 91 -2.75 -3.40 -5.81
CA LEU A 91 -1.45 -3.07 -6.38
C LEU A 91 -0.56 -4.30 -6.44
N TYR A 92 0.46 -4.26 -7.32
CA TYR A 92 1.54 -5.23 -7.34
C TYR A 92 2.85 -4.62 -7.79
N TRP A 93 3.95 -5.25 -7.37
CA TRP A 93 5.29 -4.86 -7.77
C TRP A 93 5.75 -5.64 -9.00
N GLU A 94 6.29 -4.94 -9.98
CA GLU A 94 6.92 -5.51 -11.18
C GLU A 94 8.36 -5.01 -11.30
N LYS A 95 9.29 -5.94 -11.54
CA LYS A 95 10.68 -5.57 -11.83
C LYS A 95 10.87 -5.41 -13.32
N ASN A 96 11.31 -4.23 -13.74
CA ASN A 96 11.69 -3.93 -15.12
C ASN A 96 13.16 -3.47 -15.17
N ASN A 97 14.06 -4.34 -15.61
CA ASN A 97 15.50 -4.09 -15.65
C ASN A 97 16.06 -3.58 -14.29
N LYS A 98 16.40 -2.29 -14.21
CA LYS A 98 16.96 -1.62 -13.03
C LYS A 98 15.91 -0.81 -12.26
N GLN A 99 14.65 -0.91 -12.64
CA GLN A 99 13.54 -0.20 -12.01
C GLN A 99 12.59 -1.17 -11.35
N MET A 100 11.97 -0.70 -10.27
CA MET A 100 10.82 -1.31 -9.64
C MET A 100 9.60 -0.45 -9.98
N LEU A 101 8.59 -1.09 -10.55
CA LEU A 101 7.32 -0.49 -10.94
C LEU A 101 6.25 -0.93 -9.96
N LEU A 102 5.42 0.00 -9.52
CA LEU A 102 4.17 -0.29 -8.82
C LEU A 102 3.04 -0.12 -9.83
N ARG A 103 2.23 -1.17 -9.99
CA ARG A 103 1.08 -1.16 -10.91
C ARG A 103 -0.22 -1.31 -10.13
N ALA A 104 -1.27 -0.67 -10.63
CA ALA A 104 -2.62 -0.93 -10.15
C ALA A 104 -3.25 -2.06 -10.99
N HIS A 105 -3.80 -3.06 -10.31
CA HIS A 105 -4.51 -4.15 -10.94
C HIS A 105 -6.00 -3.84 -11.03
N LEU A 106 -6.53 -3.82 -12.24
CA LEU A 106 -7.92 -3.50 -12.52
C LEU A 106 -8.77 -4.77 -12.57
N TYR A 107 -9.76 -4.86 -11.72
CA TYR A 107 -10.64 -6.03 -11.61
C TYR A 107 -11.91 -5.95 -12.48
N ASP A 108 -12.13 -4.82 -13.16
CA ASP A 108 -13.35 -4.57 -13.94
C ASP A 108 -13.57 -5.56 -15.09
N ILE A 109 -12.49 -6.18 -15.56
CA ILE A 109 -12.52 -7.12 -16.68
C ILE A 109 -11.83 -8.42 -16.24
N ARG A 110 -12.50 -9.55 -16.49
CA ARG A 110 -11.97 -10.88 -16.20
C ARG A 110 -12.12 -11.80 -17.42
N VAL A 111 -11.14 -12.69 -17.56
CA VAL A 111 -11.13 -13.77 -18.57
C VAL A 111 -10.35 -14.94 -17.98
N LYS A 112 -10.71 -16.17 -18.33
CA LYS A 112 -9.92 -17.35 -17.97
C LYS A 112 -8.65 -17.38 -18.79
N SER A 113 -7.51 -17.69 -18.16
CA SER A 113 -6.18 -17.66 -18.78
C SER A 113 -5.98 -18.64 -19.92
N ASP A 114 -6.76 -19.72 -19.96
CA ASP A 114 -6.75 -20.76 -21.00
C ASP A 114 -7.73 -20.48 -22.17
N ASP A 115 -8.49 -19.42 -22.07
CA ASP A 115 -9.42 -19.00 -23.12
C ASP A 115 -8.66 -18.29 -24.27
N LYS A 116 -9.03 -18.56 -25.52
CA LYS A 116 -8.41 -17.92 -26.70
C LYS A 116 -8.57 -16.40 -26.73
N ILE A 117 -9.67 -15.89 -26.15
CA ILE A 117 -9.92 -14.45 -26.06
C ILE A 117 -9.00 -13.76 -25.01
N ALA A 118 -8.37 -14.52 -24.12
CA ALA A 118 -7.52 -13.96 -23.06
C ALA A 118 -6.40 -13.07 -23.62
N THR A 119 -5.79 -13.46 -24.75
CA THR A 119 -4.75 -12.66 -25.41
C THR A 119 -5.30 -11.32 -25.89
N ALA A 120 -6.49 -11.32 -26.51
CA ALA A 120 -7.11 -10.08 -26.99
C ALA A 120 -7.52 -9.17 -25.82
N VAL A 121 -8.06 -9.73 -24.73
CA VAL A 121 -8.39 -9.01 -23.52
C VAL A 121 -7.13 -8.39 -22.89
N ALA A 122 -6.05 -9.17 -22.74
CA ALA A 122 -4.78 -8.67 -22.20
C ALA A 122 -4.19 -7.51 -23.03
N ASN A 123 -4.36 -7.53 -24.35
CA ASN A 123 -3.92 -6.43 -25.22
C ASN A 123 -4.72 -5.13 -25.05
N CYS A 124 -5.91 -5.22 -24.46
CA CYS A 124 -6.84 -4.08 -24.25
C CYS A 124 -6.97 -3.66 -22.78
N THR A 125 -6.33 -4.39 -21.85
CA THR A 125 -6.49 -4.19 -20.40
C THR A 125 -5.15 -4.10 -19.69
N GLN A 126 -4.30 -3.18 -20.17
CA GLN A 126 -2.98 -2.98 -19.55
C GLN A 126 -3.11 -2.31 -18.19
N ASP A 127 -2.61 -2.96 -17.14
CA ASP A 127 -2.54 -2.38 -15.80
C ASP A 127 -1.63 -1.13 -15.79
N PRO A 128 -2.10 0.03 -15.28
CA PRO A 128 -1.33 1.26 -15.30
C PRO A 128 -0.15 1.22 -14.32
N ILE A 129 0.95 1.86 -14.69
CA ILE A 129 2.07 2.13 -13.81
C ILE A 129 1.70 3.37 -12.96
N VAL A 130 1.63 3.21 -11.64
CA VAL A 130 1.27 4.27 -10.70
C VAL A 130 2.47 4.89 -10.01
N TYR A 131 3.59 4.16 -9.98
CA TYR A 131 4.88 4.65 -9.49
C TYR A 131 6.04 3.85 -10.10
N ALA A 132 7.18 4.52 -10.29
CA ALA A 132 8.42 3.89 -10.74
C ALA A 132 9.60 4.43 -9.94
N THR A 133 10.48 3.55 -9.49
CA THR A 133 11.71 3.94 -8.79
C THR A 133 12.88 3.06 -9.21
N LYS A 134 14.09 3.57 -9.02
CA LYS A 134 15.31 2.81 -9.27
C LYS A 134 15.50 1.74 -8.19
N ILE A 135 16.00 0.58 -8.56
CA ILE A 135 16.53 -0.41 -7.63
C ILE A 135 17.92 0.06 -7.20
N ASP A 136 18.07 0.42 -5.92
CA ASP A 136 19.35 0.91 -5.39
C ASP A 136 20.36 -0.21 -5.18
N SER A 137 19.91 -1.37 -4.73
CA SER A 137 20.74 -2.56 -4.55
C SER A 137 19.91 -3.83 -4.58
N THR A 138 20.58 -4.93 -4.92
CA THR A 138 20.06 -6.29 -4.76
C THR A 138 20.80 -6.95 -3.62
N LEU A 139 20.06 -7.50 -2.66
CA LEU A 139 20.57 -8.16 -1.48
C LEU A 139 20.20 -9.64 -1.55
N THR A 140 21.01 -10.50 -0.93
CA THR A 140 20.65 -11.92 -0.75
C THR A 140 20.85 -12.24 0.73
N ASP A 141 19.86 -12.83 1.36
CA ASP A 141 19.97 -13.24 2.76
C ASP A 141 20.72 -14.58 2.92
N SER A 142 20.87 -15.01 4.16
CA SER A 142 21.54 -16.28 4.51
C SER A 142 20.81 -17.53 4.00
N THR A 143 19.54 -17.41 3.60
CA THR A 143 18.73 -18.50 3.05
C THR A 143 18.72 -18.51 1.52
N GLY A 144 19.40 -17.56 0.88
CA GLY A 144 19.45 -17.41 -0.59
C GLY A 144 18.30 -16.61 -1.19
N VAL A 145 17.41 -16.04 -0.38
CA VAL A 145 16.32 -15.20 -0.86
C VAL A 145 16.86 -13.86 -1.33
N LYS A 146 16.46 -13.46 -2.55
CA LYS A 146 16.81 -12.16 -3.13
C LYS A 146 15.82 -11.09 -2.71
N PHE A 147 16.36 -9.90 -2.41
CA PHE A 147 15.58 -8.70 -2.08
C PHE A 147 16.04 -7.53 -2.96
N TYR A 148 15.10 -6.74 -3.40
CA TYR A 148 15.35 -5.51 -4.15
C TYR A 148 15.12 -4.32 -3.22
N SER A 149 16.19 -3.55 -2.95
CA SER A 149 16.11 -2.35 -2.13
C SER A 149 15.74 -1.16 -2.99
N ILE A 150 14.67 -0.45 -2.59
CA ILE A 150 14.15 0.74 -3.26
C ILE A 150 13.91 1.86 -2.24
N ASN A 151 14.21 3.10 -2.61
CA ASN A 151 13.82 4.27 -1.82
C ASN A 151 12.34 4.58 -2.05
N VAL A 152 11.55 4.56 -0.97
CA VAL A 152 10.10 4.80 -1.00
C VAL A 152 9.70 6.17 -0.43
N THR A 153 10.65 6.96 0.04
CA THR A 153 10.40 8.24 0.70
C THR A 153 9.56 9.18 -0.16
N ASN A 154 9.97 9.40 -1.41
CA ASN A 154 9.22 10.26 -2.32
C ASN A 154 7.86 9.69 -2.73
N MET A 155 7.71 8.36 -2.75
CA MET A 155 6.44 7.71 -3.05
C MET A 155 5.37 8.09 -2.04
N PHE A 156 5.70 8.08 -0.75
CA PHE A 156 4.75 8.41 0.32
C PHE A 156 4.72 9.91 0.66
N ASN A 157 5.81 10.66 0.40
CA ASN A 157 5.86 12.12 0.54
C ASN A 157 5.36 12.86 -0.71
N SER A 158 4.44 12.27 -1.44
CA SER A 158 3.77 12.87 -2.60
C SER A 158 2.26 12.66 -2.49
N ASP A 159 1.53 13.34 -3.36
CA ASP A 159 0.08 13.14 -3.52
C ASP A 159 -0.19 12.15 -4.66
N ASN A 160 0.27 10.93 -4.48
CA ASN A 160 0.02 9.85 -5.43
C ASN A 160 -1.45 9.42 -5.35
N ALA A 161 -2.14 9.38 -6.48
CA ALA A 161 -3.59 9.12 -6.55
C ALA A 161 -4.04 7.77 -5.97
N VAL A 162 -3.12 6.78 -5.91
CA VAL A 162 -3.44 5.43 -5.40
C VAL A 162 -2.93 5.18 -3.98
N LEU A 163 -2.06 6.06 -3.46
CA LEU A 163 -1.44 5.93 -2.12
C LEU A 163 -1.77 7.11 -1.20
N SER A 164 -2.67 7.97 -1.62
CA SER A 164 -3.14 9.16 -0.92
C SER A 164 -4.66 9.19 -0.91
N LEU A 165 -5.22 10.35 -0.61
CA LEU A 165 -6.65 10.57 -0.74
C LEU A 165 -7.08 10.45 -2.21
N GLU A 166 -8.18 9.76 -2.46
CA GLU A 166 -8.81 9.79 -3.78
C GLU A 166 -9.44 11.17 -4.07
N GLU A 167 -9.75 11.44 -5.32
CA GLU A 167 -10.23 12.75 -5.74
C GLU A 167 -11.59 13.13 -5.13
N SER A 168 -12.47 12.16 -4.90
CA SER A 168 -13.75 12.33 -4.20
C SER A 168 -13.54 12.79 -2.75
N SER A 169 -12.62 12.18 -2.03
CA SER A 169 -12.24 12.54 -0.66
C SER A 169 -11.63 13.94 -0.60
N LYS A 170 -10.74 14.29 -1.55
CA LYS A 170 -10.17 15.64 -1.67
C LYS A 170 -11.24 16.67 -1.91
N SER A 171 -12.19 16.35 -2.80
CA SER A 171 -13.31 17.24 -3.13
C SER A 171 -14.22 17.48 -1.93
N ALA A 172 -14.56 16.41 -1.19
CA ALA A 172 -15.40 16.49 0.01
C ALA A 172 -14.76 17.36 1.10
N LEU A 173 -13.45 17.20 1.33
CA LEU A 173 -12.68 18.02 2.28
C LEU A 173 -12.47 19.46 1.79
N GLY A 174 -12.72 19.76 0.53
CA GLY A 174 -12.47 21.08 -0.05
C GLY A 174 -11.00 21.48 -0.06
N VAL A 175 -10.12 20.50 -0.21
CA VAL A 175 -8.67 20.73 -0.32
C VAL A 175 -8.28 21.12 -1.76
N THR A 176 -7.09 21.71 -1.88
CA THR A 176 -6.49 22.13 -3.14
C THR A 176 -5.11 21.50 -3.31
N ALA A 177 -4.09 22.27 -3.68
CA ALA A 177 -2.75 21.73 -3.94
C ALA A 177 -2.10 21.09 -2.71
N PHE A 178 -1.45 19.97 -2.93
CA PHE A 178 -0.62 19.29 -1.94
C PHE A 178 0.60 20.15 -1.55
N LYS A 179 0.89 20.25 -0.27
CA LYS A 179 2.00 21.01 0.31
C LYS A 179 3.12 20.06 0.74
N LYS A 180 4.03 19.75 -0.19
CA LYS A 180 5.09 18.78 0.05
C LYS A 180 5.97 19.14 1.26
N ASP A 181 6.29 20.43 1.43
CA ASP A 181 7.17 20.91 2.50
C ASP A 181 6.53 20.85 3.90
N LEU A 182 5.20 20.67 3.94
CA LEU A 182 4.42 20.51 5.17
C LEU A 182 3.92 19.07 5.36
N SER A 183 4.49 18.13 4.60
CA SER A 183 4.07 16.73 4.59
C SER A 183 5.28 15.82 4.77
N TYR A 184 5.11 14.74 5.54
CA TYR A 184 6.21 13.82 5.82
C TYR A 184 5.71 12.44 6.25
N ILE A 185 6.60 11.44 6.19
CA ILE A 185 6.36 10.11 6.75
C ILE A 185 6.62 10.18 8.26
N GLU A 186 5.59 9.92 9.07
CA GLU A 186 5.74 9.86 10.53
C GLU A 186 6.44 8.56 10.93
N ARG A 187 5.94 7.41 10.45
CA ARG A 187 6.56 6.09 10.68
C ARG A 187 6.16 5.10 9.61
N ILE A 188 6.94 4.03 9.51
CA ILE A 188 6.60 2.82 8.74
C ILE A 188 6.78 1.63 9.68
N SER A 189 5.72 0.83 9.84
CA SER A 189 5.71 -0.43 10.58
C SER A 189 5.50 -1.59 9.61
N THR A 190 6.10 -2.74 9.85
CA THR A 190 5.95 -3.91 8.97
C THR A 190 5.73 -5.17 9.80
N PHE A 191 4.80 -5.99 9.33
CA PHE A 191 4.31 -7.22 9.93
C PHE A 191 4.42 -8.37 8.91
N PRO A 192 4.18 -9.62 9.28
CA PRO A 192 4.35 -10.75 8.35
C PRO A 192 3.51 -10.68 7.07
N ILE A 193 2.30 -10.07 7.12
CA ILE A 193 1.36 -10.02 5.99
C ILE A 193 0.99 -8.60 5.57
N ASN A 194 1.42 -7.57 6.33
CA ASN A 194 1.11 -6.17 6.01
C ASN A 194 2.28 -5.23 6.32
N THR A 195 2.26 -4.08 5.69
CA THR A 195 3.16 -2.96 5.96
C THR A 195 2.35 -1.68 6.01
N GLU A 196 2.51 -0.92 7.10
CA GLU A 196 1.74 0.24 7.46
C GLU A 196 2.57 1.50 7.35
N ILE A 197 2.10 2.49 6.62
CA ILE A 197 2.80 3.75 6.38
C ILE A 197 1.95 4.91 6.88
N VAL A 198 2.33 5.46 8.02
CA VAL A 198 1.67 6.63 8.59
C VAL A 198 2.33 7.89 8.08
N THR A 199 1.53 8.75 7.44
CA THR A 199 2.00 10.01 6.86
C THR A 199 1.17 11.19 7.34
N ILE A 200 1.83 12.32 7.52
CA ILE A 200 1.19 13.63 7.64
C ILE A 200 1.09 14.22 6.25
N LYS A 201 -0.13 14.56 5.82
CA LYS A 201 -0.39 15.16 4.52
C LYS A 201 -1.08 16.50 4.70
N THR A 202 -0.48 17.54 4.14
CA THR A 202 -1.02 18.90 4.19
C THR A 202 -1.38 19.37 2.79
N TYR A 203 -2.57 19.91 2.68
CA TYR A 203 -3.12 20.50 1.45
C TYR A 203 -3.49 21.95 1.70
N GLY A 204 -3.49 22.76 0.64
CA GLY A 204 -4.16 24.04 0.68
C GLY A 204 -5.67 23.87 0.85
N SER A 205 -6.35 24.85 1.40
CA SER A 205 -7.82 24.87 1.52
C SER A 205 -8.46 25.78 0.48
N LYS A 206 -9.69 25.47 0.05
CA LYS A 206 -10.53 26.40 -0.70
C LYS A 206 -10.92 27.58 0.20
N ALA A 207 -11.08 28.77 -0.38
CA ALA A 207 -11.53 29.94 0.35
C ALA A 207 -12.92 29.75 1.00
N SER A 208 -13.76 28.93 0.39
CA SER A 208 -15.10 28.57 0.89
C SER A 208 -15.11 27.45 1.93
N THR A 209 -13.95 26.98 2.40
CA THR A 209 -13.90 25.86 3.36
C THR A 209 -14.66 26.17 4.64
N ARG A 210 -15.32 25.16 5.20
CA ARG A 210 -15.96 25.23 6.53
C ARG A 210 -15.02 24.80 7.67
N ILE A 211 -13.92 24.11 7.33
CA ILE A 211 -12.94 23.58 8.29
C ILE A 211 -12.19 24.75 8.94
N PRO A 212 -12.24 24.91 10.27
CA PRO A 212 -11.63 26.05 10.96
C PRO A 212 -10.12 26.20 10.69
N ALA A 213 -9.38 25.09 10.67
CA ALA A 213 -7.96 25.09 10.34
C ALA A 213 -7.68 25.71 8.98
N GLY A 214 -8.46 25.35 7.97
CA GLY A 214 -8.36 25.90 6.61
C GLY A 214 -8.67 27.39 6.54
N LYS A 215 -9.69 27.85 7.28
CA LYS A 215 -10.04 29.29 7.36
C LYS A 215 -8.92 30.12 7.98
N ILE A 216 -8.28 29.62 9.03
CA ILE A 216 -7.27 30.37 9.80
C ILE A 216 -5.92 30.35 9.08
N THR A 217 -5.51 29.19 8.54
CA THR A 217 -4.14 28.97 8.04
C THR A 217 -4.03 28.86 6.53
N GLY A 218 -5.15 28.69 5.83
CA GLY A 218 -5.17 28.32 4.42
C GLY A 218 -4.73 26.88 4.15
N ASN A 219 -4.54 26.06 5.20
CA ASN A 219 -4.06 24.67 5.11
C ASN A 219 -4.99 23.71 5.85
N ILE A 220 -5.09 22.48 5.33
CA ILE A 220 -5.75 21.35 5.95
C ILE A 220 -4.72 20.24 6.07
N THR A 221 -4.40 19.85 7.31
CA THR A 221 -3.45 18.79 7.62
C THR A 221 -4.19 17.56 8.13
N LEU A 222 -3.87 16.42 7.58
CA LEU A 222 -4.43 15.11 7.89
C LEU A 222 -3.32 14.15 8.27
N LYS A 223 -3.59 13.24 9.18
CA LYS A 223 -2.78 12.04 9.38
C LYS A 223 -3.51 10.88 8.73
N VAL A 224 -2.83 10.17 7.84
CA VAL A 224 -3.38 9.00 7.14
C VAL A 224 -2.45 7.81 7.27
N ASN A 225 -3.02 6.62 7.27
CA ASN A 225 -2.30 5.36 7.21
C ASN A 225 -2.56 4.70 5.86
N THR A 226 -1.49 4.38 5.12
CA THR A 226 -1.55 3.58 3.90
C THR A 226 -1.06 2.18 4.23
N SER A 227 -1.94 1.20 4.13
CA SER A 227 -1.70 -0.20 4.44
C SER A 227 -1.50 -1.01 3.16
N PHE A 228 -0.44 -1.81 3.10
CA PHE A 228 -0.25 -2.85 2.09
C PHE A 228 -0.52 -4.20 2.73
N VAL A 229 -1.59 -4.88 2.36
CA VAL A 229 -1.95 -6.20 2.87
C VAL A 229 -1.80 -7.25 1.77
N LEU A 230 -1.01 -8.28 2.02
CA LEU A 230 -0.78 -9.35 1.05
C LEU A 230 -2.05 -10.17 0.84
N LEU A 231 -2.55 -10.20 -0.39
CA LEU A 231 -3.70 -11.02 -0.76
C LEU A 231 -3.30 -12.50 -0.89
N PRO A 232 -4.21 -13.44 -0.57
CA PRO A 232 -3.99 -14.87 -0.75
C PRO A 232 -3.61 -15.22 -2.20
N LYS A 233 -2.76 -16.22 -2.40
CA LYS A 233 -2.46 -16.76 -3.74
C LYS A 233 -3.70 -17.32 -4.41
N GLU A 234 -4.50 -18.03 -3.64
CA GLU A 234 -5.74 -18.62 -4.08
C GLU A 234 -6.90 -17.86 -3.42
N PRO A 235 -7.64 -17.06 -4.19
CA PRO A 235 -8.81 -16.36 -3.67
C PRO A 235 -9.91 -17.39 -3.33
N MET A 236 -10.80 -17.02 -2.42
CA MET A 236 -12.00 -17.85 -2.16
C MET A 236 -12.90 -17.90 -3.38
N ALA A 237 -13.65 -19.01 -3.52
CA ALA A 237 -14.64 -19.13 -4.57
C ALA A 237 -15.70 -18.05 -4.45
N CYS A 238 -15.98 -17.37 -5.57
CA CYS A 238 -17.03 -16.37 -5.65
C CYS A 238 -18.41 -17.01 -5.58
N ARG A 239 -19.38 -16.27 -5.03
CA ARG A 239 -20.80 -16.61 -5.10
C ARG A 239 -21.54 -15.52 -5.86
N SER A 240 -22.37 -15.92 -6.81
CA SER A 240 -23.19 -14.99 -7.59
C SER A 240 -24.20 -14.27 -6.69
N TYR A 241 -24.43 -13.01 -7.01
CA TYR A 241 -25.47 -12.21 -6.39
C TYR A 241 -26.87 -12.71 -6.78
N ASP A 242 -27.80 -12.66 -5.83
CA ASP A 242 -29.22 -12.87 -6.03
C ASP A 242 -29.97 -11.64 -5.50
N PRO A 243 -30.75 -10.93 -6.34
CA PRO A 243 -31.43 -9.70 -5.93
C PRO A 243 -32.50 -9.91 -4.83
N ARG A 244 -32.86 -11.15 -4.54
CA ARG A 244 -33.76 -11.48 -3.42
C ARG A 244 -33.08 -11.38 -2.05
N VAL A 245 -31.73 -11.29 -2.04
CA VAL A 245 -30.94 -11.22 -0.83
C VAL A 245 -30.01 -10.01 -0.95
N GLY A 246 -30.15 -9.04 -0.06
CA GLY A 246 -29.47 -7.75 -0.11
C GLY A 246 -28.03 -7.79 0.39
N TYR A 247 -27.13 -8.51 -0.30
CA TYR A 247 -25.68 -8.43 -0.05
C TYR A 247 -25.04 -7.24 -0.75
N PHE A 248 -23.96 -6.72 -0.18
CA PHE A 248 -23.02 -5.89 -0.93
C PHE A 248 -22.32 -6.74 -1.99
N THR A 249 -22.04 -6.13 -3.14
CA THR A 249 -21.51 -6.83 -4.31
C THR A 249 -20.34 -6.12 -4.92
N GLU A 250 -19.45 -6.91 -5.54
CA GLU A 250 -18.44 -6.47 -6.49
C GLU A 250 -18.89 -6.86 -7.90
N GLU A 251 -18.67 -5.96 -8.86
CA GLU A 251 -19.04 -6.17 -10.26
C GLU A 251 -17.80 -6.31 -11.15
N PHE A 252 -17.90 -7.14 -12.17
CA PHE A 252 -16.90 -7.24 -13.21
C PHE A 252 -17.53 -7.70 -14.54
N THR A 253 -16.84 -7.42 -15.63
CA THR A 253 -17.20 -7.88 -16.96
C THR A 253 -16.45 -9.18 -17.26
N ASP A 254 -17.21 -10.27 -17.49
CA ASP A 254 -16.66 -11.59 -17.77
C ASP A 254 -16.64 -11.85 -19.29
N PHE A 255 -15.41 -11.98 -19.83
CA PHE A 255 -15.18 -12.31 -21.24
C PHE A 255 -15.02 -13.81 -21.50
N GLY A 256 -14.92 -14.63 -20.45
CA GLY A 256 -14.76 -16.09 -20.56
C GLY A 256 -16.07 -16.87 -20.63
N ASP A 257 -17.16 -16.24 -21.03
CA ASP A 257 -18.47 -16.89 -21.16
C ASP A 257 -18.73 -17.22 -22.63
N ASP A 258 -19.07 -18.47 -22.93
CA ASP A 258 -19.46 -18.97 -24.28
C ASP A 258 -20.76 -18.36 -24.84
N GLN A 259 -21.34 -17.37 -24.15
CA GLN A 259 -22.56 -16.70 -24.60
C GLN A 259 -22.27 -15.68 -25.71
N GLN A 260 -23.31 -15.38 -26.49
CA GLN A 260 -23.23 -14.46 -27.64
C GLN A 260 -22.84 -13.00 -27.28
N GLN A 261 -22.84 -12.66 -26.00
CA GLN A 261 -22.46 -11.33 -25.52
C GLN A 261 -21.73 -11.42 -24.18
N VAL A 262 -20.84 -10.47 -23.95
CA VAL A 262 -20.14 -10.29 -22.67
C VAL A 262 -21.14 -9.95 -21.56
N LYS A 263 -20.98 -10.56 -20.39
CA LYS A 263 -21.86 -10.35 -19.25
C LYS A 263 -21.19 -9.57 -18.13
N ARG A 264 -21.94 -8.62 -17.57
CA ARG A 264 -21.65 -8.13 -16.22
C ARG A 264 -22.07 -9.19 -15.22
N ARG A 265 -21.13 -9.52 -14.33
CA ARG A 265 -21.37 -10.44 -13.22
C ARG A 265 -21.24 -9.68 -11.91
N GLN A 266 -22.11 -10.02 -10.97
CA GLN A 266 -22.07 -9.53 -9.60
C GLN A 266 -21.76 -10.70 -8.68
N VAL A 267 -20.83 -10.50 -7.77
CA VAL A 267 -20.47 -11.46 -6.73
C VAL A 267 -20.64 -10.82 -5.36
N ILE A 268 -21.10 -11.60 -4.39
CA ILE A 268 -21.36 -11.09 -3.04
C ILE A 268 -20.08 -10.91 -2.24
N SER A 269 -20.01 -9.82 -1.50
CA SER A 269 -18.99 -9.63 -0.45
C SER A 269 -19.35 -10.50 0.75
N ARG A 270 -18.41 -11.33 1.20
CA ARG A 270 -18.62 -12.25 2.32
C ARG A 270 -17.31 -12.60 3.02
N TRP A 271 -17.41 -13.07 4.24
CA TRP A 271 -16.29 -13.63 4.96
C TRP A 271 -15.80 -14.94 4.34
N ARG A 272 -14.48 -15.17 4.35
CA ARG A 272 -13.86 -16.43 4.00
C ARG A 272 -13.97 -17.38 5.19
N LEU A 273 -14.98 -18.23 5.20
CA LEU A 273 -15.15 -19.29 6.19
C LEU A 273 -14.87 -20.64 5.54
N GLU A 274 -13.83 -21.30 5.99
CA GLU A 274 -13.43 -22.64 5.58
C GLU A 274 -13.58 -23.56 6.78
N PRO A 275 -14.27 -24.71 6.65
CA PRO A 275 -14.46 -25.62 7.77
C PRO A 275 -13.15 -26.30 8.15
N LYS A 276 -12.84 -26.41 9.45
CA LYS A 276 -11.70 -27.22 9.95
C LYS A 276 -11.85 -28.69 9.56
N ASP A 277 -13.07 -29.23 9.60
CA ASP A 277 -13.42 -30.59 9.19
C ASP A 277 -14.44 -30.52 8.06
N ILE A 278 -13.93 -30.66 6.83
CA ILE A 278 -14.78 -30.60 5.62
C ILE A 278 -15.74 -31.78 5.53
N GLU A 279 -15.37 -32.97 6.03
CA GLU A 279 -16.23 -34.16 5.96
C GLU A 279 -17.37 -34.07 6.98
N ALA A 280 -17.12 -33.59 8.19
CA ALA A 280 -18.17 -33.30 9.16
C ALA A 280 -19.13 -32.23 8.64
N TYR A 281 -18.59 -31.17 8.03
CA TYR A 281 -19.39 -30.12 7.40
C TYR A 281 -20.30 -30.67 6.27
N ARG A 282 -19.77 -31.57 5.43
CA ARG A 282 -20.54 -32.19 4.35
C ARG A 282 -21.66 -33.11 4.89
N ARG A 283 -21.48 -33.68 6.07
CA ARG A 283 -22.56 -34.45 6.76
C ARG A 283 -23.61 -33.58 7.43
N GLY A 284 -23.44 -32.23 7.40
CA GLY A 284 -24.37 -31.29 8.02
C GLY A 284 -24.10 -31.05 9.51
N GLU A 285 -22.94 -31.46 10.03
CA GLU A 285 -22.52 -31.20 11.40
C GLU A 285 -22.03 -29.75 11.54
N LEU A 286 -22.22 -29.17 12.73
CA LEU A 286 -21.66 -27.86 13.05
C LEU A 286 -20.14 -27.95 13.28
N VAL A 287 -19.37 -27.25 12.50
CA VAL A 287 -17.91 -27.23 12.57
C VAL A 287 -17.35 -25.86 12.89
N GLU A 288 -16.16 -25.80 13.45
CA GLU A 288 -15.44 -24.53 13.60
C GLU A 288 -14.81 -24.11 12.27
N PRO A 289 -14.70 -22.80 11.98
CA PRO A 289 -13.91 -22.31 10.85
C PRO A 289 -12.41 -22.45 11.13
N VAL A 290 -11.61 -22.60 10.08
CA VAL A 290 -10.13 -22.57 10.18
C VAL A 290 -9.65 -21.25 10.79
N LYS A 291 -10.26 -20.13 10.39
CA LYS A 291 -10.00 -18.79 10.95
C LYS A 291 -11.32 -18.22 11.46
N GLN A 292 -11.39 -17.97 12.76
CA GLN A 292 -12.52 -17.29 13.40
C GLN A 292 -12.52 -15.81 13.02
N ILE A 293 -13.68 -15.23 12.85
CA ILE A 293 -13.88 -13.77 12.71
C ILE A 293 -13.78 -13.17 14.11
N VAL A 294 -12.76 -12.35 14.36
CA VAL A 294 -12.53 -11.73 15.67
C VAL A 294 -12.64 -10.22 15.53
N TYR A 295 -13.49 -9.61 16.35
CA TYR A 295 -13.57 -8.16 16.52
C TYR A 295 -13.00 -7.77 17.88
N TYR A 296 -12.14 -6.77 17.91
CA TYR A 296 -11.69 -6.15 19.13
C TYR A 296 -12.45 -4.86 19.37
N ILE A 297 -12.97 -4.69 20.59
CA ILE A 297 -13.65 -3.45 20.97
C ILE A 297 -12.60 -2.37 21.20
N ASP A 298 -12.75 -1.23 20.55
CA ASP A 298 -11.85 -0.09 20.67
C ASP A 298 -11.67 0.32 22.14
N PRO A 299 -10.43 0.47 22.64
CA PRO A 299 -10.17 0.85 24.03
C PRO A 299 -10.72 2.23 24.42
N ALA A 300 -11.02 3.11 23.45
CA ALA A 300 -11.70 4.37 23.69
C ALA A 300 -13.21 4.22 24.00
N THR A 301 -13.76 3.02 23.79
CA THR A 301 -15.17 2.73 24.08
C THR A 301 -15.44 2.85 25.60
N PRO A 302 -16.46 3.60 26.02
CA PRO A 302 -16.84 3.67 27.44
C PRO A 302 -17.12 2.28 28.00
N LYS A 303 -16.47 1.93 29.12
CA LYS A 303 -16.51 0.58 29.73
C LYS A 303 -17.91 0.02 29.91
N LYS A 304 -18.88 0.87 30.22
CA LYS A 304 -20.29 0.46 30.41
C LYS A 304 -20.93 -0.15 29.16
N TRP A 305 -20.42 0.16 27.93
CA TRP A 305 -20.96 -0.34 26.67
C TRP A 305 -20.25 -1.60 26.14
N VAL A 306 -19.02 -1.85 26.60
CA VAL A 306 -18.20 -2.98 26.12
C VAL A 306 -18.92 -4.32 26.22
N PRO A 307 -19.55 -4.71 27.35
CA PRO A 307 -20.26 -5.99 27.43
C PRO A 307 -21.40 -6.12 26.43
N TYR A 308 -22.14 -5.04 26.18
CA TYR A 308 -23.25 -5.04 25.23
C TYR A 308 -22.80 -5.15 23.78
N LEU A 309 -21.68 -4.50 23.43
CA LEU A 309 -21.07 -4.62 22.09
C LEU A 309 -20.54 -6.05 21.85
N ILE A 310 -19.89 -6.64 22.86
CA ILE A 310 -19.45 -8.04 22.79
C ILE A 310 -20.63 -8.98 22.60
N ALA A 311 -21.70 -8.82 23.38
CA ALA A 311 -22.90 -9.62 23.26
C ALA A 311 -23.53 -9.48 21.87
N GLY A 312 -23.71 -8.25 21.37
CA GLY A 312 -24.29 -7.99 20.06
C GLY A 312 -23.51 -8.56 18.89
N VAL A 313 -22.17 -8.57 18.97
CA VAL A 313 -21.34 -9.27 17.95
C VAL A 313 -21.51 -10.79 18.06
N ASN A 314 -21.51 -11.33 19.28
CA ASN A 314 -21.60 -12.77 19.51
C ASN A 314 -22.98 -13.34 19.11
N ASP A 315 -24.06 -12.52 19.14
CA ASP A 315 -25.42 -12.94 18.72
C ASP A 315 -25.44 -13.37 17.23
N TRP A 316 -24.50 -12.88 16.41
CA TRP A 316 -24.38 -13.32 15.01
C TRP A 316 -24.01 -14.81 14.86
N ASN A 317 -23.49 -15.48 15.92
CA ASN A 317 -23.22 -16.93 15.85
C ASN A 317 -24.47 -17.73 15.48
N ALA A 318 -25.66 -17.30 15.87
CA ALA A 318 -26.91 -17.97 15.47
C ALA A 318 -27.10 -18.01 13.94
N ALA A 319 -26.68 -16.94 13.23
CA ALA A 319 -26.71 -16.92 11.76
C ALA A 319 -25.63 -17.83 11.16
N PHE A 320 -24.43 -17.84 11.72
CA PHE A 320 -23.33 -18.69 11.26
C PHE A 320 -23.60 -20.17 11.52
N GLU A 321 -24.28 -20.54 12.61
CA GLU A 321 -24.72 -21.91 12.88
C GLU A 321 -25.71 -22.41 11.83
N LYS A 322 -26.61 -21.55 11.33
CA LYS A 322 -27.47 -21.89 10.19
C LYS A 322 -26.68 -22.13 8.90
N ALA A 323 -25.49 -21.57 8.78
CA ALA A 323 -24.55 -21.82 7.70
C ALA A 323 -23.59 -22.99 7.96
N GLY A 324 -23.74 -23.71 9.09
CA GLY A 324 -22.96 -24.88 9.45
C GLY A 324 -21.69 -24.59 10.29
N PHE A 325 -21.52 -23.36 10.79
CA PHE A 325 -20.31 -22.97 11.54
C PHE A 325 -20.64 -22.60 12.99
N LYS A 326 -20.09 -23.31 13.96
CA LYS A 326 -20.07 -22.92 15.37
C LYS A 326 -18.85 -22.06 15.66
N ASN A 327 -18.95 -21.15 16.65
CA ASN A 327 -17.86 -20.27 17.05
C ASN A 327 -17.23 -19.49 15.87
N ALA A 328 -18.05 -19.09 14.89
CA ALA A 328 -17.56 -18.46 13.68
C ALA A 328 -17.09 -17.01 13.90
N ILE A 329 -17.75 -16.30 14.82
CA ILE A 329 -17.50 -14.91 15.13
C ILE A 329 -17.40 -14.71 16.64
N CYS A 330 -16.51 -13.82 17.08
CA CYS A 330 -16.50 -13.35 18.45
C CYS A 330 -16.00 -11.90 18.55
N ALA A 331 -16.46 -11.19 19.60
CA ALA A 331 -15.84 -9.96 20.01
C ALA A 331 -15.07 -10.17 21.32
N LYS A 332 -13.98 -9.41 21.46
CA LYS A 332 -13.09 -9.41 22.62
C LYS A 332 -12.80 -7.97 23.04
N GLU A 333 -12.50 -7.77 24.31
CA GLU A 333 -11.88 -6.52 24.74
C GLU A 333 -10.52 -6.38 24.08
N TRP A 334 -10.10 -5.12 23.88
CA TRP A 334 -8.76 -4.83 23.42
C TRP A 334 -7.75 -5.41 24.43
N PRO A 335 -6.78 -6.23 24.00
CA PRO A 335 -5.80 -6.80 24.93
C PRO A 335 -4.92 -5.70 25.54
N ASN A 336 -4.61 -5.82 26.84
CA ASN A 336 -3.65 -4.95 27.52
C ASN A 336 -2.21 -5.29 27.14
N ASP A 337 -1.98 -5.59 25.86
CA ASP A 337 -0.69 -5.94 25.32
C ASP A 337 -0.14 -4.75 24.53
N SER A 338 1.01 -4.22 24.96
CA SER A 338 1.69 -3.09 24.30
C SER A 338 2.24 -3.44 22.91
N THR A 339 2.25 -4.71 22.55
CA THR A 339 2.72 -5.18 21.23
C THR A 339 1.65 -5.11 20.16
N MET A 340 0.38 -5.01 20.53
CA MET A 340 -0.75 -4.92 19.62
C MET A 340 -1.15 -3.47 19.40
N SER A 341 -1.30 -3.06 18.15
CA SER A 341 -1.78 -1.74 17.76
C SER A 341 -3.03 -1.83 16.87
N LEU A 342 -3.78 -0.73 16.75
CA LEU A 342 -4.94 -0.66 15.84
C LEU A 342 -4.56 -0.84 14.35
N GLU A 343 -3.26 -0.87 14.07
CA GLU A 343 -2.69 -1.03 12.73
C GLU A 343 -2.30 -2.48 12.44
N ASP A 344 -2.35 -3.37 13.44
CA ASP A 344 -2.03 -4.79 13.27
C ASP A 344 -3.23 -5.49 12.62
N ALA A 345 -3.12 -5.83 11.34
CA ALA A 345 -4.19 -6.47 10.57
C ALA A 345 -4.21 -8.00 10.71
#